data_c4a8644fbc9a552d8c83bec67866c647
#
_entry.id   c4a8644fbc9a552d8c83bec67866c647
#
_cell.length_a   1.000
_cell.length_b   1.000
_cell.length_c   1.000
_cell.angle_alpha   90.00
_cell.angle_beta   90.00
_cell.angle_gamma   90.00
#
_symmetry.space_group_name_H-M   'P 1'
#
loop_
_entity.id
_entity.type
_entity.pdbx_description
1 polymer ?
#
loop_
_entity_poly.entity_id
_entity_poly.type
_entity_poly.pdbx_seq_one_letter_code
_entity_poly.pdbx_strand_id
1 'polypeptide(L)'
;MPVAAGTRLAWNEVPDHVRGDVEAGLGSPVVEARTQHGGFSPGAAARLRCADGTRAFVKACGSVLNPDTPGLLRDEIVALDLLPDTVPHARLLAAYDDGDWVALTLEDVEGRHPALPWTERDLGPTLAALERTGRSRAPKRLPVFGHGALLLTGWDEVAADPVGVPDELVGRLPQLLDLQRSAREVTAGDRLVHWDARADNVLLRDGEAVLLDWAWACRGAAWLDTLLLAMDLRIQGGPDPDAVLARSAMTRDVPPEHLAAVVACMLGFWVDRSRRPAPPGLPTIRTWQAHCAAAAHAWLDEGALWS
;
A
#
# COMPACT_ATOMS: atom_id res chain seq x y z
N MET A 1 8.46 -11.54 12.06
CA MET A 1 7.62 -10.46 11.53
C MET A 1 6.20 -10.60 12.06
N PRO A 2 5.55 -9.50 12.54
CA PRO A 2 4.11 -9.50 12.75
C PRO A 2 3.40 -9.72 11.42
N VAL A 3 2.47 -10.67 11.40
CA VAL A 3 1.69 -10.97 10.18
C VAL A 3 0.60 -9.90 10.05
N ALA A 4 0.44 -9.34 8.83
CA ALA A 4 -0.68 -8.46 8.52
C ALA A 4 -1.99 -9.22 8.70
N ALA A 5 -2.83 -8.79 9.62
CA ALA A 5 -4.09 -9.44 9.93
C ALA A 5 -5.18 -8.40 10.21
N GLY A 6 -6.08 -8.25 9.26
CA GLY A 6 -7.38 -7.60 9.44
C GLY A 6 -8.45 -8.64 9.82
N THR A 7 -9.50 -8.19 10.52
CA THR A 7 -10.67 -9.03 10.78
C THR A 7 -11.38 -9.32 9.46
N ARG A 8 -11.47 -10.61 9.09
CA ARG A 8 -12.10 -11.04 7.85
C ARG A 8 -13.52 -11.53 8.09
N LEU A 9 -14.45 -11.04 7.25
CA LEU A 9 -15.77 -11.63 7.09
C LEU A 9 -15.73 -12.74 6.05
N ALA A 10 -16.44 -13.83 6.31
CA ALA A 10 -16.76 -14.78 5.26
C ALA A 10 -17.78 -14.16 4.29
N TRP A 11 -17.81 -14.63 3.03
CA TRP A 11 -18.70 -14.09 2.01
C TRP A 11 -20.18 -14.12 2.43
N ASN A 12 -20.61 -15.18 3.10
CA ASN A 12 -21.98 -15.34 3.59
C ASN A 12 -22.33 -14.44 4.78
N GLU A 13 -21.37 -13.76 5.40
CA GLU A 13 -21.58 -12.77 6.46
C GLU A 13 -21.73 -11.35 5.89
N VAL A 14 -21.43 -11.14 4.61
CA VAL A 14 -21.70 -9.89 3.90
C VAL A 14 -23.22 -9.75 3.71
N PRO A 15 -23.84 -8.58 3.93
CA PRO A 15 -25.28 -8.40 3.78
C PRO A 15 -25.82 -8.86 2.42
N ASP A 16 -27.03 -9.43 2.43
CA ASP A 16 -27.68 -10.02 1.25
C ASP A 16 -27.80 -9.03 0.08
N HIS A 17 -28.11 -7.76 0.36
CA HIS A 17 -28.24 -6.74 -0.67
C HIS A 17 -26.89 -6.42 -1.35
N VAL A 18 -25.78 -6.43 -0.60
CA VAL A 18 -24.42 -6.24 -1.16
C VAL A 18 -24.04 -7.46 -2.01
N ARG A 19 -24.30 -8.70 -1.50
CA ARG A 19 -24.03 -9.93 -2.24
C ARG A 19 -24.82 -10.01 -3.52
N GLY A 20 -26.12 -9.66 -3.44
CA GLY A 20 -27.01 -9.66 -4.60
C GLY A 20 -26.56 -8.68 -5.69
N ASP A 21 -26.04 -7.50 -5.32
CA ASP A 21 -25.49 -6.53 -6.30
C ASP A 21 -24.21 -7.07 -6.96
N VAL A 22 -23.29 -7.65 -6.18
CA VAL A 22 -22.08 -8.29 -6.71
C VAL A 22 -22.43 -9.41 -7.69
N GLU A 23 -23.39 -10.28 -7.34
CA GLU A 23 -23.86 -11.37 -8.21
C GLU A 23 -24.54 -10.83 -9.49
N ALA A 24 -25.30 -9.75 -9.37
CA ALA A 24 -25.91 -9.07 -10.53
C ALA A 24 -24.83 -8.48 -11.45
N GLY A 25 -23.80 -7.85 -10.89
CA GLY A 25 -22.65 -7.33 -11.65
C GLY A 25 -21.83 -8.41 -12.35
N LEU A 26 -21.75 -9.63 -11.76
CA LEU A 26 -21.10 -10.81 -12.35
C LEU A 26 -22.01 -11.54 -13.34
N GLY A 27 -23.34 -11.29 -13.32
CA GLY A 27 -24.32 -11.93 -14.18
C GLY A 27 -24.67 -13.38 -13.81
N SER A 28 -24.18 -13.88 -12.67
CA SER A 28 -24.37 -15.27 -12.25
C SER A 28 -24.24 -15.41 -10.72
N PRO A 29 -25.03 -16.26 -10.06
CA PRO A 29 -24.96 -16.46 -8.61
C PRO A 29 -23.62 -17.09 -8.18
N VAL A 30 -23.11 -16.68 -7.03
CA VAL A 30 -21.89 -17.22 -6.41
C VAL A 30 -22.19 -18.58 -5.78
N VAL A 31 -21.46 -19.62 -6.20
CA VAL A 31 -21.60 -21.01 -5.70
C VAL A 31 -20.44 -21.42 -4.80
N GLU A 32 -19.31 -20.72 -4.87
CA GLU A 32 -18.15 -20.96 -4.00
C GLU A 32 -17.48 -19.64 -3.69
N ALA A 33 -17.10 -19.46 -2.42
CA ALA A 33 -16.30 -18.33 -1.97
C ALA A 33 -15.18 -18.80 -1.05
N ARG A 34 -13.95 -18.31 -1.30
CA ARG A 34 -12.76 -18.62 -0.49
C ARG A 34 -12.20 -17.33 0.10
N THR A 35 -12.40 -17.13 1.39
CA THR A 35 -11.82 -16.00 2.11
C THR A 35 -10.30 -16.02 1.98
N GLN A 36 -9.74 -14.85 1.67
CA GLN A 36 -8.29 -14.63 1.64
C GLN A 36 -7.86 -13.98 2.96
N HIS A 37 -6.92 -14.64 3.63
CA HIS A 37 -6.33 -14.15 4.87
C HIS A 37 -5.08 -13.32 4.54
N GLY A 38 -4.78 -12.33 5.39
CA GLY A 38 -3.67 -11.39 5.21
C GLY A 38 -4.15 -9.99 4.81
N GLY A 39 -3.20 -9.04 4.75
CA GLY A 39 -3.48 -7.62 4.53
C GLY A 39 -4.13 -6.92 5.72
N PHE A 40 -4.16 -5.59 5.66
CA PHE A 40 -4.67 -4.72 6.74
C PHE A 40 -6.05 -4.13 6.45
N SER A 41 -6.85 -4.71 5.56
CA SER A 41 -8.20 -4.22 5.27
C SER A 41 -9.25 -5.08 5.99
N PRO A 42 -10.00 -4.57 6.98
CA PRO A 42 -11.15 -5.27 7.56
C PRO A 42 -12.24 -5.52 6.53
N GLY A 43 -13.11 -6.50 6.81
CA GLY A 43 -14.24 -6.85 5.93
C GLY A 43 -14.00 -8.11 5.10
N ALA A 44 -14.78 -8.28 4.05
CA ALA A 44 -14.64 -9.43 3.15
C ALA A 44 -13.52 -9.21 2.14
N ALA A 45 -12.70 -10.24 1.95
CA ALA A 45 -11.76 -10.37 0.84
C ALA A 45 -11.80 -11.83 0.40
N ALA A 46 -12.41 -12.10 -0.75
CA ALA A 46 -12.69 -13.49 -1.16
C ALA A 46 -12.54 -13.70 -2.67
N ARG A 47 -12.01 -14.88 -3.04
CA ARG A 47 -12.12 -15.38 -4.40
C ARG A 47 -13.49 -16.04 -4.57
N LEU A 48 -14.21 -15.62 -5.59
CA LEU A 48 -15.55 -16.08 -5.91
C LEU A 48 -15.53 -16.97 -7.16
N ARG A 49 -16.38 -17.99 -7.17
CA ARG A 49 -16.71 -18.78 -8.38
C ARG A 49 -18.22 -18.80 -8.53
N CYS A 50 -18.69 -18.35 -9.68
CA CYS A 50 -20.11 -18.33 -10.04
C CYS A 50 -20.57 -19.66 -10.66
N ALA A 51 -21.88 -19.85 -10.76
CA ALA A 51 -22.51 -21.06 -11.29
C ALA A 51 -22.18 -21.29 -12.78
N ASP A 52 -21.96 -20.23 -13.55
CA ASP A 52 -21.54 -20.28 -14.96
C ASP A 52 -20.03 -20.50 -15.15
N GLY A 53 -19.26 -20.59 -14.05
CA GLY A 53 -17.82 -20.76 -14.05
C GLY A 53 -17.02 -19.44 -14.00
N THR A 54 -17.68 -18.28 -14.07
CA THR A 54 -17.02 -16.97 -13.90
C THR A 54 -16.29 -16.91 -12.57
N ARG A 55 -15.09 -16.34 -12.58
CA ARG A 55 -14.25 -16.15 -11.39
C ARG A 55 -14.00 -14.66 -11.15
N ALA A 56 -14.04 -14.25 -9.89
CA ALA A 56 -13.78 -12.89 -9.47
C ALA A 56 -13.11 -12.84 -8.09
N PHE A 57 -12.51 -11.71 -7.78
CA PHE A 57 -12.08 -11.38 -6.43
C PHE A 57 -12.93 -10.22 -5.91
N VAL A 58 -13.42 -10.31 -4.68
CA VAL A 58 -14.23 -9.26 -4.06
C VAL A 58 -13.55 -8.72 -2.82
N LYS A 59 -13.57 -7.38 -2.65
CA LYS A 59 -13.36 -6.69 -1.38
C LYS A 59 -14.67 -6.01 -1.01
N ALA A 60 -15.12 -6.11 0.26
CA ALA A 60 -16.31 -5.43 0.75
C ALA A 60 -16.18 -5.07 2.23
N CYS A 61 -16.58 -3.86 2.62
CA CYS A 61 -16.58 -3.43 4.00
C CYS A 61 -17.72 -2.43 4.26
N GLY A 62 -18.34 -2.55 5.44
CA GLY A 62 -19.29 -1.57 5.95
C GLY A 62 -18.65 -0.69 7.03
N SER A 63 -19.16 0.53 7.21
CA SER A 63 -18.64 1.54 8.13
C SER A 63 -18.64 1.09 9.61
N VAL A 64 -19.57 0.21 9.99
CA VAL A 64 -19.66 -0.38 11.34
C VAL A 64 -18.46 -1.27 11.64
N LEU A 65 -17.89 -1.95 10.64
CA LEU A 65 -16.71 -2.81 10.83
C LEU A 65 -15.45 -1.99 11.00
N ASN A 66 -15.30 -0.98 10.18
CA ASN A 66 -14.21 -0.02 10.22
C ASN A 66 -14.65 1.27 9.51
N PRO A 67 -14.59 2.44 10.15
CA PRO A 67 -15.09 3.69 9.57
C PRO A 67 -14.27 4.19 8.37
N ASP A 68 -12.99 3.81 8.26
CA ASP A 68 -12.08 4.30 7.25
C ASP A 68 -12.06 3.42 5.98
N THR A 69 -12.25 2.12 6.14
CA THR A 69 -12.12 1.14 5.03
C THR A 69 -13.05 1.41 3.85
N PRO A 70 -14.35 1.78 4.03
CA PRO A 70 -15.21 2.13 2.90
C PRO A 70 -14.65 3.29 2.06
N GLY A 71 -14.02 4.28 2.71
CA GLY A 71 -13.32 5.38 2.02
C GLY A 71 -12.17 4.88 1.15
N LEU A 72 -11.32 4.01 1.69
CA LEU A 72 -10.20 3.40 0.95
C LEU A 72 -10.70 2.56 -0.24
N LEU A 73 -11.81 1.81 -0.08
CA LEU A 73 -12.37 1.05 -1.20
C LEU A 73 -12.92 1.98 -2.31
N ARG A 74 -13.51 3.14 -1.97
CA ARG A 74 -13.91 4.17 -2.94
C ARG A 74 -12.71 4.72 -3.69
N ASP A 75 -11.62 5.03 -2.98
CA ASP A 75 -10.38 5.51 -3.59
C ASP A 75 -9.78 4.46 -4.53
N GLU A 76 -9.81 3.18 -4.16
CA GLU A 76 -9.36 2.08 -5.02
C GLU A 76 -10.23 1.94 -6.28
N ILE A 77 -11.55 2.03 -6.16
CA ILE A 77 -12.48 2.00 -7.31
C ILE A 77 -12.15 3.16 -8.27
N VAL A 78 -12.00 4.38 -7.75
CA VAL A 78 -11.66 5.55 -8.56
C VAL A 78 -10.29 5.38 -9.23
N ALA A 79 -9.31 4.86 -8.52
CA ALA A 79 -7.98 4.62 -9.08
C ALA A 79 -8.05 3.61 -10.23
N LEU A 80 -8.64 2.44 -10.00
CA LEU A 80 -8.74 1.36 -10.98
C LEU A 80 -9.49 1.77 -12.27
N ASP A 81 -10.55 2.60 -12.15
CA ASP A 81 -11.28 3.15 -13.29
C ASP A 81 -10.42 4.08 -14.16
N LEU A 82 -9.37 4.65 -13.58
CA LEU A 82 -8.50 5.62 -14.23
C LEU A 82 -7.17 5.04 -14.71
N LEU A 83 -6.78 3.83 -14.25
CA LEU A 83 -5.49 3.25 -14.61
C LEU A 83 -5.41 2.92 -16.10
N PRO A 84 -4.29 3.25 -16.78
CA PRO A 84 -4.09 2.81 -18.15
C PRO A 84 -3.80 1.31 -18.22
N ASP A 85 -4.23 0.64 -19.29
CA ASP A 85 -4.03 -0.78 -19.54
C ASP A 85 -2.55 -1.22 -19.55
N THR A 86 -1.63 -0.27 -19.72
CA THR A 86 -0.18 -0.53 -19.66
C THR A 86 0.36 -0.75 -18.25
N VAL A 87 -0.39 -0.37 -17.23
CA VAL A 87 -0.06 -0.58 -15.83
C VAL A 87 -0.53 -1.98 -15.39
N PRO A 88 0.33 -2.78 -14.75
CA PRO A 88 -0.04 -4.14 -14.38
C PRO A 88 -0.94 -4.14 -13.12
N HIS A 89 -2.24 -4.28 -13.31
CA HIS A 89 -3.24 -4.32 -12.24
C HIS A 89 -4.35 -5.34 -12.52
N ALA A 90 -5.09 -5.74 -11.49
CA ALA A 90 -6.32 -6.50 -11.63
C ALA A 90 -7.45 -5.57 -12.11
N ARG A 91 -8.19 -5.95 -13.16
CA ARG A 91 -9.25 -5.10 -13.72
C ARG A 91 -10.43 -5.00 -12.75
N LEU A 92 -11.00 -3.81 -12.63
CA LEU A 92 -12.29 -3.60 -11.97
C LEU A 92 -13.41 -4.15 -12.87
N LEU A 93 -14.23 -5.05 -12.33
CA LEU A 93 -15.36 -5.67 -13.04
C LEU A 93 -16.68 -5.00 -12.66
N ALA A 94 -16.89 -4.71 -11.37
CA ALA A 94 -18.07 -4.05 -10.84
C ALA A 94 -17.74 -3.33 -9.52
N ALA A 95 -18.56 -2.36 -9.15
CA ALA A 95 -18.49 -1.65 -7.88
C ALA A 95 -19.89 -1.42 -7.32
N TYR A 96 -20.02 -1.51 -6.00
CA TYR A 96 -21.24 -1.20 -5.25
C TYR A 96 -20.92 -0.18 -4.16
N ASP A 97 -21.81 0.77 -3.94
CA ASP A 97 -21.73 1.77 -2.87
C ASP A 97 -23.13 2.27 -2.50
N ASP A 98 -23.58 2.00 -1.28
CA ASP A 98 -24.86 2.50 -0.76
C ASP A 98 -24.68 3.60 0.30
N GLY A 99 -23.45 4.06 0.49
CA GLY A 99 -23.06 5.03 1.50
C GLY A 99 -22.52 4.40 2.79
N ASP A 100 -23.01 3.24 3.21
CA ASP A 100 -22.55 2.47 4.37
C ASP A 100 -21.61 1.34 3.94
N TRP A 101 -22.04 0.49 3.00
CA TRP A 101 -21.23 -0.58 2.43
C TRP A 101 -20.64 -0.19 1.09
N VAL A 102 -19.37 -0.53 0.93
CA VAL A 102 -18.68 -0.45 -0.37
C VAL A 102 -18.14 -1.83 -0.71
N ALA A 103 -18.37 -2.24 -1.96
CA ALA A 103 -17.77 -3.44 -2.50
C ALA A 103 -17.16 -3.17 -3.88
N LEU A 104 -16.02 -3.77 -4.16
CA LEU A 104 -15.43 -3.80 -5.49
C LEU A 104 -15.16 -5.24 -5.89
N THR A 105 -15.50 -5.55 -7.13
CA THR A 105 -15.31 -6.86 -7.74
C THR A 105 -14.24 -6.74 -8.81
N LEU A 106 -13.18 -7.52 -8.67
CA LEU A 106 -11.99 -7.50 -9.50
C LEU A 106 -11.84 -8.79 -10.29
N GLU A 107 -11.05 -8.75 -11.34
CA GLU A 107 -10.51 -9.95 -11.98
C GLU A 107 -9.82 -10.84 -10.94
N ASP A 108 -10.14 -12.14 -10.92
CA ASP A 108 -9.44 -13.12 -10.10
C ASP A 108 -8.09 -13.46 -10.74
N VAL A 109 -7.06 -12.74 -10.36
CA VAL A 109 -5.69 -12.97 -10.86
C VAL A 109 -5.12 -14.22 -10.21
N GLU A 110 -4.85 -15.25 -11.02
CA GLU A 110 -4.07 -16.41 -10.58
C GLU A 110 -2.59 -16.03 -10.49
N GLY A 111 -1.99 -16.33 -9.35
CA GLY A 111 -0.59 -16.00 -9.08
C GLY A 111 -0.21 -16.37 -7.65
N ARG A 112 1.05 -16.16 -7.31
CA ARG A 112 1.56 -16.30 -5.95
C ARG A 112 2.15 -14.97 -5.47
N HIS A 113 2.12 -14.72 -4.19
CA HIS A 113 2.90 -13.62 -3.62
C HIS A 113 4.39 -13.90 -3.72
N PRO A 114 5.24 -12.85 -3.70
CA PRO A 114 6.68 -13.00 -3.55
C PRO A 114 7.03 -13.83 -2.32
N ALA A 115 8.13 -14.59 -2.41
CA ALA A 115 8.68 -15.28 -1.25
C ALA A 115 9.24 -14.27 -0.24
N LEU A 116 9.11 -14.58 1.05
CA LEU A 116 9.72 -13.81 2.13
C LEU A 116 10.70 -14.70 2.93
N PRO A 117 11.92 -14.25 3.17
CA PRO A 117 12.56 -13.02 2.65
C PRO A 117 12.52 -12.92 1.13
N TRP A 118 12.51 -11.69 0.59
CA TRP A 118 12.52 -11.46 -0.86
C TRP A 118 13.67 -12.18 -1.57
N THR A 119 13.40 -12.67 -2.77
CA THR A 119 14.42 -13.26 -3.63
C THR A 119 14.66 -12.39 -4.86
N GLU A 120 15.87 -12.46 -5.46
CA GLU A 120 16.15 -11.77 -6.73
C GLU A 120 15.21 -12.19 -7.85
N ARG A 121 14.78 -13.46 -7.84
CA ARG A 121 13.81 -13.99 -8.81
C ARG A 121 12.47 -13.27 -8.77
N ASP A 122 11.99 -12.91 -7.57
CA ASP A 122 10.68 -12.29 -7.36
C ASP A 122 10.78 -10.75 -7.42
N LEU A 123 11.93 -10.22 -7.06
CA LEU A 123 12.22 -8.79 -7.10
C LEU A 123 12.27 -8.24 -8.52
N GLY A 124 12.89 -8.96 -9.47
CA GLY A 124 13.04 -8.50 -10.85
C GLY A 124 11.72 -8.14 -11.53
N PRO A 125 10.73 -9.06 -11.61
CA PRO A 125 9.41 -8.77 -12.16
C PRO A 125 8.68 -7.63 -11.43
N THR A 126 8.82 -7.57 -10.09
CA THR A 126 8.20 -6.51 -9.28
C THR A 126 8.76 -5.13 -9.61
N LEU A 127 10.09 -5.00 -9.69
CA LEU A 127 10.74 -3.76 -10.14
C LEU A 127 10.28 -3.35 -11.54
N ALA A 128 10.20 -4.29 -12.48
CA ALA A 128 9.73 -4.01 -13.83
C ALA A 128 8.28 -3.49 -13.85
N ALA A 129 7.41 -4.02 -12.99
CA ALA A 129 6.03 -3.54 -12.84
C ALA A 129 5.98 -2.12 -12.27
N LEU A 130 6.74 -1.83 -11.20
CA LEU A 130 6.84 -0.50 -10.62
C LEU A 130 7.48 0.53 -11.57
N GLU A 131 8.47 0.13 -12.36
CA GLU A 131 9.04 0.99 -13.39
C GLU A 131 8.02 1.34 -14.49
N ARG A 132 7.20 0.37 -14.94
CA ARG A 132 6.10 0.65 -15.89
C ARG A 132 5.11 1.65 -15.28
N THR A 133 4.76 1.48 -14.01
CA THR A 133 3.89 2.40 -13.26
C THR A 133 4.50 3.79 -13.21
N GLY A 134 5.73 3.94 -12.73
CA GLY A 134 6.42 5.23 -12.60
C GLY A 134 6.73 5.94 -13.93
N ARG A 135 6.79 5.21 -15.06
CA ARG A 135 6.88 5.81 -16.40
C ARG A 135 5.54 6.33 -16.91
N SER A 136 4.43 5.82 -16.38
CA SER A 136 3.09 6.24 -16.78
C SER A 136 2.77 7.63 -16.22
N ARG A 137 2.11 8.46 -17.02
CA ARG A 137 1.59 9.73 -16.55
C ARG A 137 0.34 9.47 -15.72
N ALA A 138 0.30 10.04 -14.51
CA ALA A 138 -0.85 9.88 -13.64
C ALA A 138 -2.10 10.61 -14.17
N PRO A 139 -3.28 9.99 -14.09
CA PRO A 139 -4.54 10.67 -14.32
C PRO A 139 -4.69 11.89 -13.41
N LYS A 140 -5.17 13.02 -13.97
CA LYS A 140 -5.28 14.30 -13.24
C LYS A 140 -6.25 14.25 -12.04
N ARG A 141 -7.19 13.31 -12.04
CA ARG A 141 -8.16 13.11 -10.96
C ARG A 141 -7.57 12.42 -9.72
N LEU A 142 -6.44 11.73 -9.87
CA LEU A 142 -5.75 11.14 -8.71
C LEU A 142 -5.18 12.24 -7.80
N PRO A 143 -5.16 12.00 -6.47
CA PRO A 143 -4.60 12.94 -5.51
C PRO A 143 -3.12 13.21 -5.79
N VAL A 144 -2.60 14.32 -5.27
CA VAL A 144 -1.18 14.65 -5.33
C VAL A 144 -0.50 14.11 -4.08
N PHE A 145 0.63 13.42 -4.26
CA PHE A 145 1.46 12.97 -3.14
C PHE A 145 1.84 14.14 -2.22
N GLY A 146 1.85 13.91 -0.92
CA GLY A 146 2.10 14.95 0.07
C GLY A 146 0.93 15.90 0.34
N HIS A 147 -0.29 15.58 -0.15
CA HIS A 147 -1.51 16.34 0.09
C HIS A 147 -2.62 15.45 0.65
N GLY A 148 -3.52 16.02 1.46
CA GLY A 148 -4.66 15.30 2.03
C GLY A 148 -4.22 14.08 2.85
N ALA A 149 -4.81 12.92 2.59
CA ALA A 149 -4.51 11.67 3.27
C ALA A 149 -3.06 11.15 3.03
N LEU A 150 -2.41 11.63 1.97
CA LEU A 150 -1.01 11.30 1.63
C LEU A 150 -0.02 12.29 2.26
N LEU A 151 -0.49 13.19 3.12
CA LEU A 151 0.37 14.15 3.81
C LEU A 151 1.14 13.46 4.94
N LEU A 152 2.45 13.41 4.80
CA LEU A 152 3.34 12.83 5.79
C LEU A 152 3.68 13.88 6.87
N THR A 153 2.86 13.94 7.92
CA THR A 153 2.98 14.91 9.04
C THR A 153 3.43 14.27 10.35
N GLY A 154 3.96 13.05 10.29
CA GLY A 154 4.27 12.29 11.51
C GLY A 154 5.18 13.04 12.48
N TRP A 155 6.15 13.80 12.01
CA TRP A 155 7.04 14.56 12.87
C TRP A 155 6.39 15.82 13.47
N ASP A 156 5.41 16.44 12.79
CA ASP A 156 4.61 17.52 13.39
C ASP A 156 3.81 16.98 14.59
N GLU A 157 3.21 15.78 14.45
CA GLU A 157 2.45 15.12 15.51
C GLU A 157 3.36 14.70 16.68
N VAL A 158 4.56 14.17 16.38
CA VAL A 158 5.56 13.82 17.41
C VAL A 158 6.07 15.06 18.13
N ALA A 159 6.29 16.18 17.43
CA ALA A 159 6.72 17.43 18.04
C ALA A 159 5.66 18.02 18.97
N ALA A 160 4.37 17.85 18.63
CA ALA A 160 3.26 18.28 19.47
C ALA A 160 3.06 17.38 20.72
N ASP A 161 3.33 16.08 20.60
CA ASP A 161 3.25 15.11 21.70
C ASP A 161 4.38 14.06 21.59
N PRO A 162 5.54 14.30 22.22
CA PRO A 162 6.70 13.40 22.16
C PRO A 162 6.61 12.20 23.14
N VAL A 163 5.54 12.04 23.91
CA VAL A 163 5.40 10.97 24.91
C VAL A 163 5.51 9.59 24.25
N GLY A 164 6.41 8.74 24.76
CA GLY A 164 6.64 7.38 24.25
C GLY A 164 7.50 7.31 22.97
N VAL A 165 8.08 8.43 22.55
CA VAL A 165 9.07 8.45 21.46
C VAL A 165 10.48 8.29 22.06
N PRO A 166 11.42 7.53 21.44
CA PRO A 166 12.80 7.44 21.90
C PRO A 166 13.48 8.80 22.00
N ASP A 167 14.20 9.05 23.10
CA ASP A 167 14.89 10.33 23.37
C ASP A 167 15.83 10.75 22.23
N GLU A 168 16.46 9.79 21.57
CA GLU A 168 17.33 10.01 20.43
C GLU A 168 16.58 10.68 19.26
N LEU A 169 15.37 10.22 18.94
CA LEU A 169 14.54 10.82 17.89
C LEU A 169 14.00 12.19 18.32
N VAL A 170 13.64 12.33 19.60
CA VAL A 170 13.22 13.64 20.17
C VAL A 170 14.35 14.66 20.06
N GLY A 171 15.60 14.27 20.35
CA GLY A 171 16.77 15.12 20.22
C GLY A 171 17.06 15.59 18.79
N ARG A 172 16.59 14.84 17.78
CA ARG A 172 16.75 15.13 16.34
C ARG A 172 15.53 15.80 15.70
N LEU A 173 14.48 16.12 16.45
CA LEU A 173 13.23 16.68 15.91
C LEU A 173 13.44 17.87 14.94
N PRO A 174 14.31 18.86 15.23
CA PRO A 174 14.53 19.96 14.28
C PRO A 174 14.99 19.47 12.90
N GLN A 175 15.95 18.54 12.85
CA GLN A 175 16.46 17.95 11.61
C GLN A 175 15.40 17.11 10.90
N LEU A 176 14.62 16.31 11.65
CA LEU A 176 13.55 15.46 11.11
C LEU A 176 12.41 16.28 10.50
N LEU A 177 12.06 17.40 11.12
CA LEU A 177 11.08 18.36 10.58
C LEU A 177 11.60 19.04 9.30
N ASP A 178 12.91 19.34 9.21
CA ASP A 178 13.53 19.87 8.00
C ASP A 178 13.45 18.87 6.85
N LEU A 179 13.79 17.59 7.10
CA LEU A 179 13.65 16.52 6.13
C LEU A 179 12.18 16.32 5.69
N GLN A 180 11.25 16.40 6.64
CA GLN A 180 9.81 16.31 6.31
C GLN A 180 9.35 17.46 5.39
N ARG A 181 9.86 18.67 5.58
CA ARG A 181 9.58 19.78 4.68
C ARG A 181 10.19 19.57 3.30
N SER A 182 11.46 19.15 3.24
CA SER A 182 12.14 18.83 1.98
C SER A 182 11.42 17.73 1.20
N ALA A 183 10.92 16.68 1.88
CA ALA A 183 10.22 15.59 1.22
C ALA A 183 9.01 16.06 0.39
N ARG A 184 8.28 17.07 0.82
CA ARG A 184 7.14 17.63 0.07
C ARG A 184 7.56 18.22 -1.28
N GLU A 185 8.75 18.81 -1.35
CA GLU A 185 9.26 19.42 -2.58
C GLU A 185 9.83 18.38 -3.53
N VAL A 186 10.65 17.45 -3.02
CA VAL A 186 11.36 16.46 -3.84
C VAL A 186 10.46 15.34 -4.36
N THR A 187 9.30 15.13 -3.74
CA THR A 187 8.32 14.13 -4.17
C THR A 187 7.31 14.66 -5.19
N ALA A 188 7.37 15.96 -5.52
CA ALA A 188 6.49 16.56 -6.51
C ALA A 188 6.70 15.92 -7.89
N GLY A 189 5.60 15.65 -8.59
CA GLY A 189 5.66 15.05 -9.91
C GLY A 189 4.28 14.81 -10.54
N ASP A 190 4.28 14.33 -11.78
CA ASP A 190 3.07 14.01 -12.54
C ASP A 190 3.01 12.52 -12.94
N ARG A 191 3.85 11.70 -12.32
CA ARG A 191 3.90 10.26 -12.59
C ARG A 191 2.94 9.51 -11.69
N LEU A 192 2.49 8.37 -12.19
CA LEU A 192 1.66 7.46 -11.42
C LEU A 192 2.50 6.79 -10.34
N VAL A 193 1.98 6.81 -9.12
CA VAL A 193 2.56 6.19 -7.93
C VAL A 193 1.50 5.30 -7.31
N HIS A 194 1.85 4.06 -6.99
CA HIS A 194 0.99 3.10 -6.29
C HIS A 194 0.91 3.39 -4.79
N TRP A 195 2.03 3.75 -4.21
CA TRP A 195 2.26 4.12 -2.81
C TRP A 195 1.92 3.07 -1.75
N ASP A 196 1.81 1.80 -2.16
CA ASP A 196 1.73 0.65 -1.23
C ASP A 196 2.44 -0.60 -1.80
N ALA A 197 3.66 -0.40 -2.38
CA ALA A 197 4.46 -1.44 -3.03
C ALA A 197 5.11 -2.38 -2.01
N ARG A 198 4.34 -3.33 -1.48
CA ARG A 198 4.75 -4.35 -0.52
C ARG A 198 4.50 -5.75 -1.08
N ALA A 199 5.16 -6.76 -0.49
CA ALA A 199 5.05 -8.15 -0.93
C ALA A 199 3.60 -8.67 -0.99
N ASP A 200 2.75 -8.30 -0.03
CA ASP A 200 1.35 -8.72 0.02
C ASP A 200 0.45 -8.04 -1.03
N ASN A 201 0.93 -6.96 -1.66
CA ASN A 201 0.26 -6.25 -2.75
C ASN A 201 0.83 -6.59 -4.14
N VAL A 202 1.59 -7.67 -4.24
CA VAL A 202 2.14 -8.17 -5.50
C VAL A 202 1.72 -9.61 -5.73
N LEU A 203 1.24 -9.92 -6.94
CA LEU A 203 1.10 -11.29 -7.43
C LEU A 203 2.04 -11.53 -8.60
N LEU A 204 2.74 -12.65 -8.55
CA LEU A 204 3.65 -13.10 -9.60
C LEU A 204 2.96 -14.19 -10.42
N ARG A 205 2.86 -13.97 -11.73
CA ARG A 205 2.27 -14.88 -12.71
C ARG A 205 3.13 -14.87 -13.97
N ASP A 206 3.54 -16.05 -14.43
CA ASP A 206 4.25 -16.25 -15.70
C ASP A 206 5.50 -15.36 -15.89
N GLY A 207 6.20 -15.05 -14.80
CA GLY A 207 7.40 -14.20 -14.81
C GLY A 207 7.10 -12.68 -14.79
N GLU A 208 5.85 -12.29 -14.70
CA GLU A 208 5.41 -10.89 -14.54
C GLU A 208 4.81 -10.63 -13.15
N ALA A 209 4.77 -9.36 -12.75
CA ALA A 209 4.10 -8.93 -11.52
C ALA A 209 2.84 -8.15 -11.84
N VAL A 210 1.78 -8.41 -11.08
CA VAL A 210 0.53 -7.66 -11.04
C VAL A 210 0.45 -6.97 -9.69
N LEU A 211 0.21 -5.65 -9.70
CA LEU A 211 0.09 -4.83 -8.50
C LEU A 211 -1.38 -4.81 -8.04
N LEU A 212 -1.58 -4.98 -6.75
CA LEU A 212 -2.89 -5.04 -6.09
C LEU A 212 -3.03 -3.90 -5.08
N ASP A 213 -4.25 -3.58 -4.68
CA ASP A 213 -4.57 -2.59 -3.64
C ASP A 213 -4.14 -1.16 -4.02
N TRP A 214 -4.88 -0.56 -4.93
CA TRP A 214 -4.61 0.77 -5.48
C TRP A 214 -5.25 1.93 -4.70
N ALA A 215 -5.68 1.69 -3.46
CA ALA A 215 -6.34 2.69 -2.63
C ALA A 215 -5.49 3.96 -2.38
N TRP A 216 -4.16 3.84 -2.43
CA TRP A 216 -3.22 4.94 -2.22
C TRP A 216 -2.66 5.53 -3.51
N ALA A 217 -3.19 5.13 -4.67
CA ALA A 217 -2.72 5.63 -5.95
C ALA A 217 -2.74 7.16 -6.03
N CYS A 218 -1.64 7.74 -6.50
CA CYS A 218 -1.49 9.19 -6.52
C CYS A 218 -0.57 9.68 -7.65
N ARG A 219 -0.42 10.99 -7.74
CA ARG A 219 0.54 11.67 -8.62
C ARG A 219 1.74 12.11 -7.83
N GLY A 220 2.93 11.74 -8.26
CA GLY A 220 4.17 12.07 -7.56
C GLY A 220 5.41 11.86 -8.42
N ALA A 221 6.56 11.82 -7.76
CA ALA A 221 7.83 11.50 -8.40
C ALA A 221 7.90 10.00 -8.75
N ALA A 222 8.45 9.69 -9.92
CA ALA A 222 8.46 8.33 -10.50
C ALA A 222 9.21 7.28 -9.64
N TRP A 223 10.08 7.72 -8.75
CA TRP A 223 10.96 6.87 -7.95
C TRP A 223 10.36 6.41 -6.62
N LEU A 224 9.20 6.95 -6.21
CA LEU A 224 8.60 6.70 -4.90
C LEU A 224 8.29 5.23 -4.63
N ASP A 225 7.71 4.53 -5.60
CA ASP A 225 7.37 3.11 -5.43
C ASP A 225 8.61 2.20 -5.33
N THR A 226 9.69 2.54 -6.06
CA THR A 226 10.96 1.82 -5.93
C THR A 226 11.57 2.01 -4.55
N LEU A 227 11.50 3.22 -3.99
CA LEU A 227 11.95 3.48 -2.62
C LEU A 227 11.08 2.72 -1.60
N LEU A 228 9.76 2.68 -1.80
CA LEU A 228 8.87 1.95 -0.91
C LEU A 228 9.12 0.44 -0.96
N LEU A 229 9.39 -0.12 -2.14
CA LEU A 229 9.82 -1.53 -2.28
C LEU A 229 11.16 -1.78 -1.57
N ALA A 230 12.14 -0.86 -1.70
CA ALA A 230 13.40 -0.97 -0.98
C ALA A 230 13.20 -0.94 0.54
N MET A 231 12.24 -0.15 1.05
CA MET A 231 11.82 -0.20 2.45
C MET A 231 11.20 -1.56 2.82
N ASP A 232 10.35 -2.14 1.95
CA ASP A 232 9.78 -3.48 2.22
C ASP A 232 10.88 -4.55 2.25
N LEU A 233 11.92 -4.46 1.40
CA LEU A 233 13.11 -5.32 1.48
C LEU A 233 13.84 -5.18 2.84
N ARG A 234 13.95 -3.96 3.34
CA ARG A 234 14.55 -3.71 4.67
C ARG A 234 13.72 -4.32 5.79
N ILE A 235 12.39 -4.24 5.67
CA ILE A 235 11.43 -4.75 6.66
C ILE A 235 11.34 -6.28 6.62
N GLN A 236 11.23 -6.87 5.43
CA GLN A 236 10.95 -8.30 5.22
C GLN A 236 12.22 -9.14 5.06
N GLY A 237 13.34 -8.49 4.79
CA GLY A 237 14.61 -9.12 4.41
C GLY A 237 14.65 -9.52 2.93
N GLY A 238 15.86 -9.63 2.42
CA GLY A 238 16.11 -10.01 1.03
C GLY A 238 17.37 -9.37 0.47
N PRO A 239 17.42 -9.07 -0.83
CA PRO A 239 18.50 -8.31 -1.44
C PRO A 239 18.72 -6.96 -0.76
N ASP A 240 19.96 -6.49 -0.76
CA ASP A 240 20.34 -5.21 -0.17
C ASP A 240 19.55 -4.05 -0.80
N PRO A 241 18.76 -3.30 -0.02
CA PRO A 241 17.93 -2.21 -0.53
C PRO A 241 18.75 -1.09 -1.21
N ASP A 242 19.95 -0.76 -0.70
CA ASP A 242 20.80 0.26 -1.30
C ASP A 242 21.33 -0.18 -2.67
N ALA A 243 21.70 -1.45 -2.83
CA ALA A 243 22.08 -2.02 -4.12
C ALA A 243 20.89 -2.03 -5.10
N VAL A 244 19.66 -2.24 -4.63
CA VAL A 244 18.44 -2.17 -5.45
C VAL A 244 18.19 -0.74 -5.91
N LEU A 245 18.28 0.25 -5.03
CA LEU A 245 18.14 1.66 -5.39
C LEU A 245 19.19 2.11 -6.41
N ALA A 246 20.44 1.70 -6.23
CA ALA A 246 21.55 2.07 -7.12
C ALA A 246 21.40 1.48 -8.54
N ARG A 247 20.76 0.30 -8.68
CA ARG A 247 20.59 -0.36 -10.01
C ARG A 247 19.30 -0.02 -10.72
N SER A 248 18.26 0.44 -10.01
CA SER A 248 16.98 0.78 -10.64
C SER A 248 17.06 2.05 -11.45
N ALA A 249 16.50 2.01 -12.66
CA ALA A 249 16.42 3.18 -13.55
C ALA A 249 15.57 4.31 -12.94
N MET A 250 14.73 4.02 -11.94
CA MET A 250 13.89 5.03 -11.27
C MET A 250 14.63 5.80 -10.18
N THR A 251 15.62 5.19 -9.52
CA THR A 251 16.23 5.74 -8.30
C THR A 251 17.72 6.05 -8.42
N ARG A 252 18.46 5.41 -9.33
CA ARG A 252 19.93 5.52 -9.42
C ARG A 252 20.46 6.96 -9.61
N ASP A 253 19.66 7.84 -10.22
CA ASP A 253 20.02 9.24 -10.48
C ASP A 253 19.33 10.21 -9.48
N VAL A 254 18.61 9.69 -8.47
CA VAL A 254 17.97 10.50 -7.42
C VAL A 254 19.00 10.81 -6.35
N PRO A 255 19.16 12.08 -5.95
CA PRO A 255 20.06 12.47 -4.87
C PRO A 255 19.75 11.68 -3.58
N PRO A 256 20.77 11.12 -2.89
CA PRO A 256 20.54 10.34 -1.66
C PRO A 256 19.76 11.10 -0.59
N GLU A 257 19.97 12.41 -0.47
CA GLU A 257 19.24 13.28 0.45
C GLU A 257 17.73 13.35 0.17
N HIS A 258 17.30 13.17 -1.08
CA HIS A 258 15.87 13.10 -1.44
C HIS A 258 15.25 11.78 -0.95
N LEU A 259 15.98 10.67 -1.12
CA LEU A 259 15.57 9.36 -0.62
C LEU A 259 15.46 9.38 0.90
N ALA A 260 16.50 9.92 1.56
CA ALA A 260 16.54 10.10 3.02
C ALA A 260 15.36 10.90 3.54
N ALA A 261 15.01 12.00 2.89
CA ALA A 261 13.90 12.85 3.30
C ALA A 261 12.58 12.07 3.32
N VAL A 262 12.33 11.21 2.32
CA VAL A 262 11.11 10.39 2.29
C VAL A 262 11.16 9.25 3.32
N VAL A 263 12.29 8.58 3.49
CA VAL A 263 12.46 7.56 4.54
C VAL A 263 12.24 8.16 5.93
N ALA A 264 12.78 9.37 6.19
CA ALA A 264 12.55 10.09 7.43
C ALA A 264 11.07 10.43 7.64
N CYS A 265 10.34 10.82 6.60
CA CYS A 265 8.88 11.03 6.69
C CYS A 265 8.12 9.74 7.02
N MET A 266 8.49 8.63 6.37
CA MET A 266 7.89 7.31 6.65
C MET A 266 8.17 6.88 8.10
N LEU A 267 9.40 7.10 8.58
CA LEU A 267 9.75 6.89 9.99
C LEU A 267 8.82 7.69 10.91
N GLY A 268 8.67 8.99 10.68
CA GLY A 268 7.79 9.85 11.47
C GLY A 268 6.35 9.38 11.50
N PHE A 269 5.81 9.00 10.33
CA PHE A 269 4.47 8.44 10.22
C PHE A 269 4.32 7.16 11.07
N TRP A 270 5.26 6.22 10.97
CA TRP A 270 5.19 4.97 11.73
C TRP A 270 5.44 5.17 13.23
N VAL A 271 6.34 6.05 13.63
CA VAL A 271 6.56 6.42 15.03
C VAL A 271 5.27 6.99 15.62
N ASP A 272 4.64 7.95 14.96
CA ASP A 272 3.37 8.51 15.44
C ASP A 272 2.27 7.46 15.50
N ARG A 273 2.04 6.72 14.41
CA ARG A 273 0.93 5.75 14.33
C ARG A 273 1.09 4.58 15.28
N SER A 274 2.30 4.09 15.52
CA SER A 274 2.54 2.95 16.40
C SER A 274 2.15 3.21 17.87
N ARG A 275 2.12 4.48 18.29
CA ARG A 275 1.77 4.90 19.67
C ARG A 275 0.26 5.02 19.88
N ARG A 276 -0.54 5.05 18.82
CA ARG A 276 -1.98 5.28 18.86
C ARG A 276 -2.75 3.98 19.11
N PRO A 277 -3.97 4.02 19.63
CA PRO A 277 -4.84 2.84 19.72
C PRO A 277 -5.01 2.20 18.31
N ALA A 278 -5.10 0.87 18.28
CA ALA A 278 -5.37 0.16 17.03
C ALA A 278 -6.78 0.51 16.52
N PRO A 279 -6.95 0.76 15.20
CA PRO A 279 -8.27 0.93 14.62
C PRO A 279 -9.11 -0.34 14.74
N PRO A 280 -10.45 -0.23 14.72
CA PRO A 280 -11.33 -1.39 14.73
C PRO A 280 -10.97 -2.38 13.58
N GLY A 281 -10.94 -3.67 13.90
CA GLY A 281 -10.63 -4.72 12.93
C GLY A 281 -9.16 -4.87 12.52
N LEU A 282 -8.22 -4.10 13.11
CA LEU A 282 -6.77 -4.09 12.76
C LEU A 282 -5.89 -4.34 14.00
N PRO A 283 -5.99 -5.48 14.68
CA PRO A 283 -5.32 -5.70 15.96
C PRO A 283 -3.79 -5.69 15.89
N THR A 284 -3.18 -6.02 14.77
CA THR A 284 -1.73 -6.15 14.61
C THR A 284 -1.05 -4.93 14.00
N ILE A 285 -1.81 -3.93 13.53
CA ILE A 285 -1.24 -2.83 12.73
C ILE A 285 -0.21 -2.00 13.50
N ARG A 286 -0.44 -1.74 14.80
CA ARG A 286 0.49 -0.92 15.61
C ARG A 286 1.83 -1.61 15.85
N THR A 287 1.80 -2.92 16.08
CA THR A 287 3.02 -3.74 16.21
C THR A 287 3.78 -3.78 14.89
N TRP A 288 3.07 -3.88 13.76
CA TRP A 288 3.68 -3.82 12.43
C TRP A 288 4.30 -2.44 12.18
N GLN A 289 3.58 -1.35 12.49
CA GLN A 289 4.10 0.02 12.33
C GLN A 289 5.33 0.29 13.19
N ALA A 290 5.35 -0.21 14.44
CA ALA A 290 6.55 -0.11 15.28
C ALA A 290 7.76 -0.85 14.67
N HIS A 291 7.52 -2.01 14.05
CA HIS A 291 8.57 -2.75 13.34
C HIS A 291 9.07 -1.99 12.11
N CYS A 292 8.18 -1.38 11.33
CA CYS A 292 8.56 -0.52 10.19
C CYS A 292 9.36 0.71 10.65
N ALA A 293 8.97 1.34 11.76
CA ALA A 293 9.70 2.45 12.35
C ALA A 293 11.14 2.05 12.73
N ALA A 294 11.30 0.91 13.39
CA ALA A 294 12.64 0.40 13.75
C ALA A 294 13.51 0.12 12.51
N ALA A 295 12.93 -0.47 11.46
CA ALA A 295 13.66 -0.74 10.22
C ALA A 295 14.06 0.54 9.48
N ALA A 296 13.18 1.54 9.43
CA ALA A 296 13.47 2.84 8.81
C ALA A 296 14.54 3.62 9.58
N HIS A 297 14.45 3.61 10.92
CA HIS A 297 15.44 4.26 11.79
C HIS A 297 16.83 3.62 11.59
N ALA A 298 16.92 2.30 11.67
CA ALA A 298 18.17 1.58 11.44
C ALA A 298 18.75 1.86 10.04
N TRP A 299 17.90 1.93 9.00
CA TRP A 299 18.38 2.22 7.65
C TRP A 299 18.95 3.64 7.52
N LEU A 300 18.30 4.63 8.13
CA LEU A 300 18.84 5.99 8.16
C LEU A 300 20.17 6.06 8.92
N ASP A 301 20.32 5.36 10.05
CA ASP A 301 21.54 5.39 10.87
C ASP A 301 22.73 4.62 10.25
N GLU A 302 22.47 3.52 9.52
CA GLU A 302 23.48 2.73 8.83
C GLU A 302 23.94 3.36 7.52
N GLY A 303 23.10 4.15 6.90
CA GLY A 303 23.35 4.76 5.60
C GLY A 303 24.06 6.10 5.70
N ALA A 304 24.79 6.48 4.62
CA ALA A 304 25.32 7.84 4.43
C ALA A 304 24.21 8.92 4.37
N LEU A 305 22.98 8.56 4.69
CA LEU A 305 21.79 9.40 4.55
C LEU A 305 21.66 10.47 5.63
N TRP A 306 22.43 10.34 6.75
CA TRP A 306 22.47 11.35 7.81
C TRP A 306 23.73 12.25 7.77
N SER A 307 24.68 11.97 6.89
CA SER A 307 25.98 12.68 6.84
C SER A 307 25.92 14.00 6.07
#